data_d78ffc9b2cab8a49313bf30db3fbcf83
#
_entry.id   d78ffc9b2cab8a49313bf30db3fbcf83
#
_cell.length_a   1.000
_cell.length_b   1.000
_cell.length_c   1.000
_cell.angle_alpha   90.00
_cell.angle_beta   90.00
_cell.angle_gamma   90.00
#
_symmetry.space_group_name_H-M   'P 1'
#
loop_
_entity.id
_entity.type
_entity.pdbx_description
1 polymer ?
#
loop_
_entity_poly.entity_id
_entity_poly.type
_entity_poly.pdbx_seq_one_letter_code
_entity_poly.pdbx_strand_id
1 'polypeptide(L)'
;FVVPTGLTLAPGQYALIIGHDDEAAFRAHYRLAREATVLGTYSGKLANNGETLRVRSAANGTVLVTLDYDDEDNWPKLADGGGHSLMPMVLDPAKQALGALDNANSWQPSVAVGGSPGLEDSPPPADDDQDGLPDEWELAHGLNPAANDAPLDLDGDGANNAHEFLAGTNPGDAASRLALGLALGQAGELLAEFT
;
A
#
# COMPACT_ATOMS: atom_id res chain seq x y z
N PHE A 1 -5.92 16.18 -13.57
CA PHE A 1 -6.62 14.88 -13.59
C PHE A 1 -8.11 15.07 -13.30
N VAL A 2 -8.96 14.32 -13.96
CA VAL A 2 -10.41 14.33 -13.73
C VAL A 2 -10.82 12.95 -13.18
N VAL A 3 -11.40 12.94 -11.98
CA VAL A 3 -11.89 11.70 -11.37
C VAL A 3 -13.04 11.15 -12.19
N PRO A 4 -13.05 9.85 -12.55
CA PRO A 4 -14.15 9.23 -13.28
C PRO A 4 -15.49 9.39 -12.56
N THR A 5 -16.56 9.61 -13.34
CA THR A 5 -17.92 9.72 -12.78
C THR A 5 -18.39 8.37 -12.22
N GLY A 6 -19.20 8.42 -11.16
CA GLY A 6 -19.76 7.21 -10.54
C GLY A 6 -18.85 6.50 -9.57
N LEU A 7 -17.66 7.02 -9.30
CA LEU A 7 -16.80 6.49 -8.25
C LEU A 7 -17.47 6.68 -6.89
N THR A 8 -17.50 5.62 -6.11
CA THR A 8 -17.88 5.64 -4.69
C THR A 8 -16.79 4.96 -3.88
N LEU A 9 -16.31 5.63 -2.84
CA LEU A 9 -15.39 5.07 -1.87
C LEU A 9 -16.12 4.88 -0.55
N ALA A 10 -15.96 3.72 0.06
CA ALA A 10 -16.43 3.51 1.43
C ALA A 10 -15.51 4.25 2.42
N PRO A 11 -15.99 4.55 3.64
CA PRO A 11 -15.13 5.10 4.69
C PRO A 11 -13.88 4.24 4.89
N GLY A 12 -12.70 4.88 4.95
CA GLY A 12 -11.42 4.20 5.08
C GLY A 12 -10.84 3.61 3.80
N GLN A 13 -11.55 3.68 2.66
CA GLN A 13 -10.98 3.27 1.38
C GLN A 13 -10.11 4.37 0.77
N TYR A 14 -9.04 3.95 0.14
CA TYR A 14 -8.13 4.80 -0.60
C TYR A 14 -8.34 4.65 -2.11
N ALA A 15 -8.09 5.74 -2.83
CA ALA A 15 -8.01 5.74 -4.28
C ALA A 15 -6.76 6.52 -4.70
N LEU A 16 -6.00 5.96 -5.61
CA LEU A 16 -4.71 6.49 -6.01
C LEU A 16 -4.81 7.22 -7.36
N ILE A 17 -4.18 8.38 -7.43
CA ILE A 17 -3.86 9.05 -8.68
C ILE A 17 -2.34 9.05 -8.77
N ILE A 18 -1.78 8.41 -9.77
CA ILE A 18 -0.34 8.18 -9.86
C ILE A 18 0.32 9.09 -10.90
N GLY A 19 1.53 9.53 -10.61
CA GLY A 19 2.36 10.32 -11.53
C GLY A 19 3.28 9.49 -12.42
N HIS A 20 2.96 8.22 -12.61
CA HIS A 20 3.77 7.27 -13.36
C HIS A 20 2.99 6.71 -14.54
N ASP A 21 3.60 6.72 -15.73
CA ASP A 21 2.94 6.27 -16.97
C ASP A 21 2.73 4.75 -17.03
N ASP A 22 3.50 3.98 -16.23
CA ASP A 22 3.40 2.53 -16.11
C ASP A 22 2.77 2.13 -14.77
N GLU A 23 1.47 1.92 -14.76
CA GLU A 23 0.73 1.46 -13.57
C GLU A 23 1.22 0.09 -13.08
N ALA A 24 1.59 -0.82 -14.00
CA ALA A 24 2.04 -2.15 -13.60
C ALA A 24 3.38 -2.08 -12.85
N ALA A 25 4.31 -1.25 -13.32
CA ALA A 25 5.57 -1.00 -12.62
C ALA A 25 5.35 -0.33 -11.26
N PHE A 26 4.41 0.64 -11.17
CA PHE A 26 4.04 1.27 -9.90
C PHE A 26 3.47 0.25 -8.91
N ARG A 27 2.52 -0.57 -9.34
CA ARG A 27 1.93 -1.64 -8.52
C ARG A 27 2.98 -2.63 -8.02
N ALA A 28 3.90 -3.05 -8.90
CA ALA A 28 4.98 -3.96 -8.54
C ALA A 28 5.95 -3.33 -7.53
N HIS A 29 6.33 -2.06 -7.74
CA HIS A 29 7.25 -1.34 -6.85
C HIS A 29 6.71 -1.22 -5.42
N TYR A 30 5.43 -0.84 -5.28
CA TYR A 30 4.78 -0.68 -3.97
C TYR A 30 4.07 -1.94 -3.47
N ARG A 31 4.18 -3.06 -4.17
CA ARG A 31 3.50 -4.33 -3.84
C ARG A 31 2.00 -4.11 -3.58
N LEU A 32 1.37 -3.27 -4.39
CA LEU A 32 -0.05 -2.95 -4.18
C LEU A 32 -0.92 -4.19 -4.34
N ALA A 33 -1.86 -4.37 -3.42
CA ALA A 33 -2.89 -5.37 -3.54
C ALA A 33 -3.65 -5.22 -4.88
N ARG A 34 -4.11 -6.33 -5.43
CA ARG A 34 -4.84 -6.34 -6.72
C ARG A 34 -6.10 -5.45 -6.67
N GLU A 35 -6.72 -5.38 -5.50
CA GLU A 35 -7.94 -4.63 -5.19
C GLU A 35 -7.68 -3.13 -5.00
N ALA A 36 -6.42 -2.70 -4.85
CA ALA A 36 -6.10 -1.29 -4.68
C ALA A 36 -6.60 -0.47 -5.88
N THR A 37 -7.42 0.52 -5.58
CA THR A 37 -8.07 1.35 -6.60
C THR A 37 -7.09 2.38 -7.13
N VAL A 38 -6.66 2.23 -8.39
CA VAL A 38 -5.93 3.26 -9.13
C VAL A 38 -6.90 3.93 -10.11
N LEU A 39 -7.10 5.24 -9.95
CA LEU A 39 -8.02 6.01 -10.77
C LEU A 39 -7.43 6.39 -12.13
N GLY A 40 -6.12 6.42 -12.21
CA GLY A 40 -5.38 6.75 -13.42
C GLY A 40 -4.15 7.60 -13.12
N THR A 41 -3.57 8.13 -14.20
CA THR A 41 -2.33 8.91 -14.15
C THR A 41 -2.60 10.40 -14.34
N TYR A 42 -1.84 11.25 -13.65
CA TYR A 42 -1.79 12.68 -13.95
C TYR A 42 -0.57 13.01 -14.82
N SER A 43 -0.69 14.06 -15.63
CA SER A 43 0.42 14.56 -16.45
C SER A 43 1.17 15.66 -15.71
N GLY A 44 2.48 15.75 -15.93
CA GLY A 44 3.34 16.73 -15.31
C GLY A 44 4.09 16.16 -14.12
N LYS A 45 4.67 17.04 -13.31
CA LYS A 45 5.40 16.72 -12.09
C LYS A 45 4.95 17.67 -10.99
N LEU A 46 4.84 17.16 -9.80
CA LEU A 46 4.70 18.00 -8.61
C LEU A 46 6.01 18.79 -8.39
N ALA A 47 5.88 20.05 -8.06
CA ALA A 47 7.05 20.92 -7.84
C ALA A 47 7.76 20.52 -6.54
N ASN A 48 9.09 20.40 -6.57
CA ASN A 48 9.85 20.02 -5.38
C ASN A 48 9.88 21.13 -4.31
N ASN A 49 9.79 22.37 -4.75
CA ASN A 49 9.84 23.56 -3.90
C ASN A 49 8.46 24.14 -3.56
N GLY A 50 7.42 23.30 -3.64
CA GLY A 50 6.07 23.71 -3.25
C GLY A 50 5.17 24.11 -4.41
N GLU A 51 3.89 23.82 -4.27
CA GLU A 51 2.80 24.25 -5.14
C GLU A 51 1.44 24.09 -4.47
N THR A 52 0.43 24.72 -5.05
CA THR A 52 -0.95 24.57 -4.57
C THR A 52 -1.69 23.49 -5.35
N LEU A 53 -2.10 22.42 -4.68
CA LEU A 53 -2.99 21.40 -5.21
C LEU A 53 -4.44 21.67 -4.79
N ARG A 54 -5.40 21.37 -5.68
CA ARG A 54 -6.83 21.55 -5.38
C ARG A 54 -7.64 20.38 -5.86
N VAL A 55 -8.51 19.87 -4.99
CA VAL A 55 -9.59 18.96 -5.37
C VAL A 55 -10.87 19.79 -5.52
N ARG A 56 -11.56 19.62 -6.65
CA ARG A 56 -12.80 20.34 -6.98
C ARG A 56 -13.93 19.37 -7.28
N SER A 57 -15.15 19.80 -7.02
CA SER A 57 -16.35 19.01 -7.35
C SER A 57 -16.57 18.83 -8.87
N ALA A 58 -16.04 19.73 -9.68
CA ALA A 58 -16.02 19.69 -11.15
C ALA A 58 -14.90 20.62 -11.64
N ALA A 59 -14.63 20.63 -12.96
CA ALA A 59 -13.57 21.44 -13.56
C ALA A 59 -13.56 22.92 -13.14
N ASN A 60 -14.74 23.54 -12.98
CA ASN A 60 -14.93 24.90 -12.47
C ASN A 60 -15.82 24.93 -11.21
N GLY A 61 -15.90 23.80 -10.49
CA GLY A 61 -16.75 23.63 -9.34
C GLY A 61 -16.14 24.16 -8.03
N THR A 62 -16.87 23.93 -6.95
CA THR A 62 -16.42 24.28 -5.60
C THR A 62 -15.13 23.55 -5.26
N VAL A 63 -14.18 24.26 -4.66
CA VAL A 63 -12.98 23.67 -4.06
C VAL A 63 -13.39 22.87 -2.84
N LEU A 64 -13.05 21.60 -2.82
CA LEU A 64 -13.32 20.67 -1.73
C LEU A 64 -12.12 20.55 -0.79
N VAL A 65 -10.92 20.55 -1.36
CA VAL A 65 -9.66 20.49 -0.62
C VAL A 65 -8.66 21.41 -1.29
N THR A 66 -7.91 22.15 -0.49
CA THR A 66 -6.71 22.89 -0.88
C THR A 66 -5.55 22.35 -0.07
N LEU A 67 -4.43 22.19 -0.73
CA LEU A 67 -3.13 21.87 -0.15
C LEU A 67 -2.10 22.79 -0.78
N ASP A 68 -1.50 23.66 0.01
CA ASP A 68 -0.40 24.54 -0.39
C ASP A 68 0.84 24.04 0.35
N TYR A 69 1.60 23.14 -0.26
CA TYR A 69 2.79 22.56 0.35
C TYR A 69 4.06 23.29 -0.08
N ASP A 70 5.10 23.17 0.76
CA ASP A 70 6.40 23.79 0.58
C ASP A 70 7.49 22.80 1.06
N ASP A 71 8.76 23.10 0.83
CA ASP A 71 9.93 22.38 1.34
C ASP A 71 10.69 23.18 2.41
N GLU A 72 10.28 24.42 2.67
CA GLU A 72 10.92 25.33 3.62
C GLU A 72 10.29 25.28 5.02
N ASP A 73 10.84 26.08 5.94
CA ASP A 73 10.35 26.30 7.31
C ASP A 73 10.10 25.01 8.13
N ASN A 74 8.87 24.82 8.57
CA ASN A 74 8.47 23.71 9.45
C ASN A 74 7.93 22.50 8.69
N TRP A 75 8.03 22.46 7.36
CA TRP A 75 7.60 21.29 6.60
C TRP A 75 8.47 20.07 6.91
N PRO A 76 7.90 18.84 6.88
CA PRO A 76 8.60 17.63 7.26
C PRO A 76 9.84 17.35 6.41
N LYS A 77 11.03 17.60 6.94
CA LYS A 77 12.31 17.50 6.21
C LYS A 77 12.63 16.10 5.68
N LEU A 78 12.08 15.04 6.26
CA LEU A 78 12.25 13.69 5.73
C LEU A 78 11.50 13.48 4.40
N ALA A 79 10.44 14.29 4.14
CA ALA A 79 9.74 14.28 2.87
C ALA A 79 10.47 15.13 1.79
N ASP A 80 11.37 16.02 2.20
CA ASP A 80 12.24 16.80 1.32
C ASP A 80 13.59 16.09 1.15
N GLY A 81 13.66 15.17 0.19
CA GLY A 81 14.87 14.43 -0.16
C GLY A 81 15.20 13.22 0.75
N GLY A 82 14.50 13.02 1.86
CA GLY A 82 14.66 11.85 2.73
C GLY A 82 13.94 10.61 2.22
N GLY A 83 13.18 10.72 1.14
CA GLY A 83 12.45 9.64 0.51
C GLY A 83 11.12 9.29 1.16
N HIS A 84 10.72 10.03 2.20
CA HIS A 84 9.40 9.88 2.83
C HIS A 84 8.34 10.69 2.09
N SER A 85 7.07 10.29 2.21
CA SER A 85 5.93 11.03 1.68
C SER A 85 5.39 12.01 2.72
N LEU A 86 4.71 13.07 2.28
CA LEU A 86 3.92 13.92 3.16
C LEU A 86 2.61 13.22 3.52
N MET A 87 2.35 13.06 4.82
CA MET A 87 1.15 12.42 5.36
C MET A 87 0.36 13.41 6.20
N PRO A 88 -0.95 13.62 5.95
CA PRO A 88 -1.76 14.48 6.79
C PRO A 88 -1.94 13.86 8.19
N MET A 89 -1.77 14.65 9.24
CA MET A 89 -1.93 14.21 10.63
C MET A 89 -3.41 13.95 11.00
N VAL A 90 -4.35 14.53 10.27
CA VAL A 90 -5.79 14.32 10.45
C VAL A 90 -6.41 13.92 9.13
N LEU A 91 -6.88 12.68 9.05
CA LEU A 91 -7.50 12.11 7.84
C LEU A 91 -9.03 12.30 7.77
N ASP A 92 -9.66 12.87 8.80
CA ASP A 92 -11.10 13.10 8.82
C ASP A 92 -11.48 14.45 8.17
N PRO A 93 -11.96 14.45 6.91
CA PRO A 93 -12.29 15.69 6.19
C PRO A 93 -13.38 16.50 6.88
N ALA A 94 -14.25 15.86 7.68
CA ALA A 94 -15.31 16.54 8.41
C ALA A 94 -14.77 17.40 9.56
N LYS A 95 -13.56 17.14 10.00
CA LYS A 95 -12.87 17.88 11.07
C LYS A 95 -11.86 18.90 10.57
N GLN A 96 -11.64 18.94 9.25
CA GLN A 96 -10.69 19.87 8.64
C GLN A 96 -11.43 21.07 8.04
N ALA A 97 -11.08 22.26 8.47
CA ALA A 97 -11.48 23.46 7.75
C ALA A 97 -10.76 23.52 6.38
N LEU A 98 -11.39 24.15 5.39
CA LEU A 98 -10.75 24.45 4.12
C LEU A 98 -9.47 25.26 4.38
N GLY A 99 -8.33 24.82 3.86
CA GLY A 99 -7.02 25.43 4.10
C GLY A 99 -6.28 24.89 5.35
N ALA A 100 -6.86 23.95 6.09
CA ALA A 100 -6.15 23.31 7.21
C ALA A 100 -4.88 22.56 6.74
N LEU A 101 -4.86 22.10 5.49
CA LEU A 101 -3.72 21.42 4.87
C LEU A 101 -2.68 22.38 4.28
N ASP A 102 -2.92 23.68 4.34
CA ASP A 102 -1.94 24.70 3.89
C ASP A 102 -0.93 25.04 5.01
N ASN A 103 -0.94 24.30 6.11
CA ASN A 103 -0.10 24.52 7.27
C ASN A 103 0.82 23.31 7.52
N ALA A 104 2.12 23.54 7.57
CA ALA A 104 3.13 22.53 7.82
C ALA A 104 2.85 21.66 9.07
N ASN A 105 2.28 22.25 10.15
CA ASN A 105 1.91 21.52 11.36
C ASN A 105 0.78 20.50 11.18
N SER A 106 0.11 20.50 10.02
CA SER A 106 -0.90 19.50 9.68
C SER A 106 -0.31 18.26 8.99
N TRP A 107 1.01 18.23 8.82
CA TRP A 107 1.71 17.19 8.07
C TRP A 107 2.82 16.55 8.90
N GLN A 108 3.07 15.29 8.60
CA GLN A 108 4.18 14.50 9.11
C GLN A 108 4.82 13.72 7.96
N PRO A 109 6.08 13.28 8.09
CA PRO A 109 6.64 12.34 7.13
C PRO A 109 5.94 10.98 7.27
N SER A 110 5.82 10.23 6.18
CA SER A 110 5.40 8.83 6.25
C SER A 110 6.35 8.02 7.15
N VAL A 111 5.85 6.94 7.74
CA VAL A 111 6.66 6.04 8.55
C VAL A 111 7.69 5.32 7.68
N ALA A 112 7.24 4.76 6.55
CA ALA A 112 8.13 4.07 5.61
C ALA A 112 8.71 5.03 4.57
N VAL A 113 9.96 4.80 4.17
CA VAL A 113 10.56 5.41 2.98
C VAL A 113 9.76 4.99 1.75
N GLY A 114 9.38 5.95 0.91
CA GLY A 114 8.50 5.74 -0.23
C GLY A 114 7.01 5.91 0.07
N GLY A 115 6.64 5.95 1.35
CA GLY A 115 5.24 6.01 1.78
C GLY A 115 4.50 4.68 1.65
N SER A 116 3.21 4.72 1.93
CA SER A 116 2.29 3.57 1.93
C SER A 116 1.08 3.82 1.03
N PRO A 117 1.27 3.98 -0.32
CA PRO A 117 0.19 4.35 -1.22
C PRO A 117 -0.96 3.33 -1.19
N GLY A 118 -2.16 3.81 -0.95
CA GLY A 118 -3.37 2.99 -0.89
C GLY A 118 -3.59 2.25 0.43
N LEU A 119 -2.73 2.46 1.41
CA LEU A 119 -2.82 1.86 2.74
C LEU A 119 -2.76 2.95 3.82
N GLU A 120 -3.12 2.58 5.02
CA GLU A 120 -2.85 3.39 6.20
C GLU A 120 -1.33 3.46 6.44
N ASP A 121 -0.84 4.65 6.76
CA ASP A 121 0.58 4.83 7.07
C ASP A 121 0.85 4.37 8.51
N SER A 122 1.20 3.12 8.63
CA SER A 122 1.57 2.48 9.89
C SER A 122 3.00 1.96 9.83
N PRO A 123 3.67 1.82 10.98
CA PRO A 123 4.95 1.13 10.99
C PRO A 123 4.80 -0.25 10.35
N PRO A 124 5.81 -0.73 9.61
CA PRO A 124 5.83 -2.11 9.19
C PRO A 124 5.63 -3.01 10.42
N PRO A 125 4.99 -4.18 10.25
CA PRO A 125 4.92 -5.16 11.33
C PRO A 125 6.31 -5.39 11.93
N ALA A 126 6.38 -5.61 13.24
CA ALA A 126 7.63 -6.00 13.88
C ALA A 126 8.17 -7.28 13.23
N ASP A 127 9.48 -7.36 13.09
CA ASP A 127 10.24 -8.49 12.53
C ASP A 127 11.61 -8.43 13.23
N ASP A 128 11.65 -9.05 14.42
CA ASP A 128 12.77 -8.87 15.37
C ASP A 128 14.07 -9.52 14.88
N ASP A 129 13.98 -10.62 14.12
CA ASP A 129 15.15 -11.32 13.58
C ASP A 129 15.46 -10.98 12.11
N GLN A 130 14.58 -10.18 11.47
CA GLN A 130 14.72 -9.66 10.10
C GLN A 130 14.77 -10.76 9.02
N ASP A 131 13.98 -11.80 9.19
CA ASP A 131 13.90 -12.91 8.24
C ASP A 131 12.80 -12.74 7.18
N GLY A 132 11.98 -11.68 7.32
CA GLY A 132 10.90 -11.32 6.42
C GLY A 132 9.54 -11.87 6.80
N LEU A 133 9.44 -12.56 7.93
CA LEU A 133 8.20 -12.98 8.56
C LEU A 133 7.85 -11.99 9.68
N PRO A 134 6.62 -11.48 9.76
CA PRO A 134 6.23 -10.62 10.88
C PRO A 134 6.12 -11.42 12.19
N ASP A 135 6.62 -10.89 13.30
CA ASP A 135 6.56 -11.48 14.65
C ASP A 135 5.15 -11.99 15.00
N GLU A 136 4.11 -11.20 14.68
CA GLU A 136 2.74 -11.56 14.97
C GLU A 136 2.29 -12.79 14.17
N TRP A 137 2.73 -12.90 12.90
CA TRP A 137 2.45 -14.06 12.06
C TRP A 137 3.18 -15.31 12.57
N GLU A 138 4.45 -15.17 12.94
CA GLU A 138 5.25 -16.25 13.49
C GLU A 138 4.65 -16.81 14.79
N LEU A 139 4.30 -15.92 15.73
CA LEU A 139 3.63 -16.30 16.98
C LEU A 139 2.30 -17.00 16.73
N ALA A 140 1.52 -16.53 15.76
CA ALA A 140 0.24 -17.15 15.40
C ALA A 140 0.39 -18.57 14.83
N HIS A 141 1.56 -18.87 14.24
CA HIS A 141 1.86 -20.16 13.61
C HIS A 141 2.86 -21.02 14.40
N GLY A 142 3.25 -20.59 15.62
CA GLY A 142 4.13 -21.33 16.48
C GLY A 142 5.61 -21.29 16.09
N LEU A 143 5.98 -20.30 15.31
CA LEU A 143 7.35 -19.96 14.94
C LEU A 143 8.00 -19.05 16.00
N ASN A 144 9.29 -18.74 15.84
CA ASN A 144 10.05 -17.99 16.83
C ASN A 144 10.49 -16.62 16.28
N PRO A 145 9.86 -15.49 16.66
CA PRO A 145 10.21 -14.15 16.20
C PRO A 145 11.66 -13.68 16.43
N ALA A 146 12.44 -14.43 17.18
CA ALA A 146 13.82 -14.09 17.48
C ALA A 146 14.85 -15.03 16.81
N ALA A 147 14.41 -15.88 15.87
CA ALA A 147 15.29 -16.87 15.24
C ALA A 147 14.87 -17.10 13.79
N ASN A 148 15.70 -16.66 12.85
CA ASN A 148 15.46 -16.83 11.42
C ASN A 148 15.04 -18.26 11.07
N ASP A 149 13.74 -18.49 11.02
CA ASP A 149 13.11 -19.76 10.68
C ASP A 149 12.29 -19.70 9.36
N ALA A 150 12.31 -18.57 8.66
CA ALA A 150 11.74 -18.42 7.33
C ALA A 150 12.18 -19.48 6.32
N PRO A 151 13.46 -19.92 6.28
CA PRO A 151 13.90 -20.97 5.36
C PRO A 151 13.56 -22.40 5.82
N LEU A 152 13.04 -22.57 7.03
CA LEU A 152 12.68 -23.89 7.55
C LEU A 152 11.30 -24.32 7.02
N ASP A 153 11.09 -25.62 7.01
CA ASP A 153 9.82 -26.29 6.66
C ASP A 153 9.30 -26.96 7.93
N LEU A 154 8.34 -26.31 8.60
CA LEU A 154 7.91 -26.71 9.93
C LEU A 154 7.11 -28.01 9.93
N ASP A 155 6.27 -28.22 8.92
CA ASP A 155 5.37 -29.38 8.82
C ASP A 155 5.88 -30.46 7.86
N GLY A 156 6.93 -30.18 7.07
CA GLY A 156 7.61 -31.14 6.20
C GLY A 156 6.88 -31.41 4.88
N ASP A 157 6.04 -30.49 4.41
CA ASP A 157 5.27 -30.66 3.16
C ASP A 157 6.08 -30.26 1.89
N GLY A 158 7.25 -29.64 2.06
CA GLY A 158 8.15 -29.20 0.99
C GLY A 158 8.07 -27.70 0.66
N ALA A 159 7.15 -26.95 1.26
CA ALA A 159 7.17 -25.49 1.29
C ALA A 159 7.90 -25.01 2.56
N ASN A 160 8.70 -23.97 2.47
CA ASN A 160 9.27 -23.37 3.67
C ASN A 160 8.32 -22.30 4.23
N ASN A 161 8.54 -21.90 5.50
CA ASN A 161 7.69 -20.94 6.18
C ASN A 161 7.51 -19.63 5.41
N ALA A 162 8.58 -19.13 4.75
CA ALA A 162 8.50 -17.94 3.91
C ALA A 162 7.62 -18.13 2.66
N HIS A 163 7.69 -19.29 2.04
CA HIS A 163 6.81 -19.60 0.89
C HIS A 163 5.35 -19.73 1.33
N GLU A 164 5.10 -20.26 2.50
CA GLU A 164 3.77 -20.41 3.05
C GLU A 164 3.16 -19.07 3.47
N PHE A 165 3.97 -18.19 4.08
CA PHE A 165 3.57 -16.81 4.35
C PHE A 165 3.12 -16.11 3.06
N LEU A 166 3.91 -16.21 1.98
CA LEU A 166 3.58 -15.61 0.69
C LEU A 166 2.37 -16.26 0.01
N ALA A 167 2.18 -17.56 0.20
CA ALA A 167 1.06 -18.32 -0.37
C ALA A 167 -0.25 -18.16 0.43
N GLY A 168 -0.15 -17.69 1.70
CA GLY A 168 -1.27 -17.65 2.62
C GLY A 168 -1.68 -19.03 3.12
N THR A 169 -0.74 -19.99 3.15
CA THR A 169 -0.91 -21.32 3.72
C THR A 169 -0.45 -21.36 5.18
N ASN A 170 -0.64 -22.47 5.87
CA ASN A 170 -0.31 -22.62 7.28
C ASN A 170 0.94 -23.51 7.45
N PRO A 171 2.08 -22.97 7.91
CA PRO A 171 3.34 -23.69 8.02
C PRO A 171 3.34 -24.84 9.04
N GLY A 172 2.31 -24.94 9.84
CA GLY A 172 2.13 -26.05 10.79
C GLY A 172 1.13 -27.12 10.33
N ASP A 173 0.65 -27.06 9.08
CA ASP A 173 -0.34 -28.01 8.56
C ASP A 173 0.02 -28.45 7.13
N ALA A 174 0.65 -29.59 6.97
CA ALA A 174 1.08 -30.17 5.70
C ALA A 174 -0.06 -30.40 4.67
N ALA A 175 -1.32 -30.25 5.07
CA ALA A 175 -2.46 -30.27 4.17
C ALA A 175 -2.81 -28.86 3.62
N SER A 176 -2.34 -27.81 4.27
CA SER A 176 -2.54 -26.41 3.91
C SER A 176 -1.49 -25.96 2.89
N ARG A 177 -1.60 -26.41 1.66
CA ARG A 177 -0.61 -26.11 0.61
C ARG A 177 -1.27 -25.59 -0.65
N LEU A 178 -0.55 -24.70 -1.35
CA LEU A 178 -0.97 -24.27 -2.68
C LEU A 178 -0.86 -25.43 -3.67
N ALA A 179 -1.98 -25.92 -4.17
CA ALA A 179 -2.01 -27.02 -5.12
C ALA A 179 -2.51 -26.56 -6.48
N LEU A 180 -1.84 -27.02 -7.56
CA LEU A 180 -2.30 -26.86 -8.92
C LEU A 180 -3.00 -28.13 -9.38
N GLY A 181 -4.32 -28.08 -9.49
CA GLY A 181 -5.12 -29.12 -10.12
C GLY A 181 -5.09 -28.97 -11.65
N LEU A 182 -4.75 -30.05 -12.36
CA LEU A 182 -4.85 -30.10 -13.83
C LEU A 182 -5.96 -31.09 -14.20
N ALA A 183 -6.94 -30.63 -14.96
CA ALA A 183 -8.00 -31.46 -15.50
C ALA A 183 -8.12 -31.27 -17.02
N LEU A 184 -8.55 -32.33 -17.72
CA LEU A 184 -8.95 -32.21 -19.11
C LEU A 184 -10.42 -31.83 -19.17
N GLY A 185 -10.73 -30.71 -19.79
CA GLY A 185 -12.08 -30.31 -20.10
C GLY A 185 -12.75 -31.19 -21.16
N GLN A 186 -14.05 -31.06 -21.30
CA GLN A 186 -14.84 -31.90 -22.23
C GLN A 186 -14.47 -31.72 -23.70
N ALA A 187 -13.87 -30.58 -24.06
CA ALA A 187 -13.38 -30.31 -25.41
C ALA A 187 -11.89 -30.66 -25.59
N GLY A 188 -11.25 -31.27 -24.57
CA GLY A 188 -9.83 -31.64 -24.61
C GLY A 188 -8.87 -30.50 -24.24
N GLU A 189 -9.38 -29.38 -23.78
CA GLU A 189 -8.58 -28.29 -23.22
C GLU A 189 -8.02 -28.67 -21.85
N LEU A 190 -6.81 -28.17 -21.54
CA LEU A 190 -6.21 -28.33 -20.22
C LEU A 190 -6.75 -27.22 -19.30
N LEU A 191 -7.44 -27.61 -18.25
CA LEU A 191 -7.92 -26.69 -17.19
C LEU A 191 -6.94 -26.74 -16.03
N ALA A 192 -6.52 -25.59 -15.53
CA ALA A 192 -5.68 -25.42 -14.36
C ALA A 192 -6.48 -24.72 -13.27
N GLU A 193 -6.57 -25.30 -12.10
CA GLU A 193 -7.20 -24.77 -10.91
C GLU A 193 -6.19 -24.69 -9.77
N PHE A 194 -6.16 -23.56 -9.04
CA PHE A 194 -5.42 -23.43 -7.78
C PHE A 194 -6.40 -23.62 -6.63
N THR A 195 -6.04 -24.43 -5.68
CA THR A 195 -6.76 -24.69 -4.44
C THR A 195 -5.85 -24.51 -3.25
#